data_5c0f1bb34c336e384e750baa1cf085ed
#
_entry.id   5c0f1bb34c336e384e750baa1cf085ed
#
_cell.length_a   1.000
_cell.length_b   1.000
_cell.length_c   1.000
_cell.angle_alpha   90.00
_cell.angle_beta   90.00
_cell.angle_gamma   90.00
#
_symmetry.space_group_name_H-M   'P 1'
#
loop_
_entity.id
_entity.type
_entity.pdbx_description
1 polymer ?
#
loop_
_entity_poly.entity_id
_entity_poly.type
_entity_poly.pdbx_seq_one_letter_code
_entity_poly.pdbx_strand_id
1 'polypeptide(L)'
;MTLPHAGPNVIERMNADCLCLSLDAGALSAAFASELGDAAFAARLLADAPGLISRQPVFLSAGHAARMAAVIRAIEDVAKLPAYRAHVLAHAPPIARFDPGPIGVFMGYDFHLGPDGPRLIEINTNAGGALINAYLASAQTACCRDVAHLLPGPAGLKDVTDGFAAAFGKEWSRQGRAGSPSSIAIVDDEPAKQFLHPEFQLFQKLFERHGMTAVIADPRELAHQDGAMLHAGRKIDLVYNRLTDFALGGAGREALRAAYLAGDAVVTPCLLYTSPSPRD
;
A
#
# COMPACT_ATOMS: atom_id res chain seq x y z
N MET A 1 8.23 10.05 10.29
CA MET A 1 9.58 10.25 10.86
C MET A 1 9.45 10.58 12.34
N THR A 2 10.09 9.83 13.26
CA THR A 2 9.91 9.98 14.71
C THR A 2 11.17 10.48 15.38
N LEU A 3 11.05 11.57 16.16
CA LEU A 3 12.10 12.11 17.01
C LEU A 3 11.99 11.51 18.43
N PRO A 4 12.97 10.76 18.93
CA PRO A 4 12.84 9.97 20.17
C PRO A 4 12.72 10.79 21.47
N HIS A 5 13.15 12.05 21.50
CA HIS A 5 13.21 12.83 22.74
C HIS A 5 12.75 14.30 22.62
N ALA A 6 12.11 14.68 21.53
CA ALA A 6 11.63 16.06 21.38
C ALA A 6 10.25 16.22 22.06
N GLY A 7 10.12 17.21 22.93
CA GLY A 7 8.83 17.59 23.54
C GLY A 7 7.84 18.16 22.50
N PRO A 8 6.54 18.22 22.80
CA PRO A 8 5.49 18.68 21.88
C PRO A 8 5.81 20.01 21.19
N ASN A 9 6.28 21.00 21.94
CA ASN A 9 6.61 22.34 21.41
C ASN A 9 7.76 22.34 20.39
N VAL A 10 8.68 21.38 20.44
CA VAL A 10 9.79 21.28 19.48
C VAL A 10 9.24 20.72 18.16
N ILE A 11 8.42 19.69 18.23
CA ILE A 11 7.80 19.06 17.04
C ILE A 11 6.87 20.04 16.33
N GLU A 12 6.04 20.77 17.06
CA GLU A 12 5.16 21.79 16.51
C GLU A 12 5.93 22.89 15.77
N ARG A 13 7.04 23.39 16.38
CA ARG A 13 7.93 24.35 15.71
C ARG A 13 8.58 23.76 14.46
N MET A 14 9.01 22.49 14.51
CA MET A 14 9.60 21.85 13.34
C MET A 14 8.58 21.73 12.21
N ASN A 15 7.33 21.44 12.51
CA ASN A 15 6.27 21.37 11.49
C ASN A 15 5.85 22.75 10.96
N ALA A 16 5.96 23.81 11.79
CA ALA A 16 5.58 25.16 11.39
C ALA A 16 6.71 25.88 10.63
N ASP A 17 7.93 25.79 11.14
CA ASP A 17 9.00 26.72 10.76
C ASP A 17 10.30 26.02 10.29
N CYS A 18 10.40 24.68 10.41
CA CYS A 18 11.63 23.98 10.11
C CYS A 18 11.65 23.47 8.65
N LEU A 19 12.51 24.05 7.84
CA LEU A 19 12.86 23.59 6.49
C LEU A 19 14.17 22.77 6.48
N CYS A 20 14.50 22.13 7.61
CA CYS A 20 15.75 21.36 7.77
C CYS A 20 15.79 20.07 6.93
N LEU A 21 14.63 19.57 6.50
CA LEU A 21 14.52 18.51 5.54
C LEU A 21 13.88 19.05 4.27
N SER A 22 14.46 18.71 3.14
CA SER A 22 13.93 19.07 1.83
C SER A 22 14.00 17.86 0.90
N LEU A 23 13.09 17.82 -0.05
CA LEU A 23 13.10 16.80 -1.10
C LEU A 23 14.12 17.20 -2.17
N ASP A 24 15.08 16.31 -2.44
CA ASP A 24 15.89 16.37 -3.65
C ASP A 24 15.12 15.72 -4.81
N ALA A 25 14.47 16.56 -5.62
CA ALA A 25 13.70 16.09 -6.76
C ALA A 25 14.58 15.40 -7.83
N GLY A 26 15.85 15.79 -7.93
CA GLY A 26 16.81 15.15 -8.83
C GLY A 26 17.15 13.74 -8.36
N ALA A 27 17.42 13.56 -7.06
CA ALA A 27 17.67 12.26 -6.46
C ALA A 27 16.43 11.35 -6.56
N LEU A 28 15.22 11.87 -6.33
CA LEU A 28 13.98 11.11 -6.49
C LEU A 28 13.76 10.67 -7.94
N SER A 29 13.95 11.59 -8.90
CA SER A 29 13.85 11.28 -10.33
C SER A 29 14.88 10.23 -10.76
N ALA A 30 16.11 10.33 -10.28
CA ALA A 30 17.16 9.35 -10.55
C ALA A 30 16.83 7.97 -9.95
N ALA A 31 16.29 7.93 -8.73
CA ALA A 31 15.86 6.68 -8.09
C ALA A 31 14.73 5.99 -8.88
N PHE A 32 13.72 6.75 -9.31
CA PHE A 32 12.65 6.22 -10.17
C PHE A 32 13.18 5.77 -11.53
N ALA A 33 14.05 6.55 -12.17
CA ALA A 33 14.67 6.20 -13.44
C ALA A 33 15.47 4.90 -13.35
N SER A 34 16.22 4.73 -12.28
CA SER A 34 16.98 3.50 -12.01
C SER A 34 16.07 2.30 -11.82
N GLU A 35 14.98 2.47 -11.09
CA GLU A 35 14.03 1.39 -10.81
C GLU A 35 13.23 0.97 -12.04
N LEU A 36 12.70 1.95 -12.76
CA LEU A 36 11.80 1.72 -13.89
C LEU A 36 12.56 1.44 -15.20
N GLY A 37 13.84 1.79 -15.25
CA GLY A 37 14.64 1.73 -16.49
C GLY A 37 14.23 2.79 -17.53
N ASP A 38 13.47 3.83 -17.12
CA ASP A 38 12.94 4.88 -18.00
C ASP A 38 13.07 6.26 -17.35
N ALA A 39 14.13 6.99 -17.72
CA ALA A 39 14.38 8.34 -17.22
C ALA A 39 13.34 9.36 -17.71
N ALA A 40 12.81 9.19 -18.91
CA ALA A 40 11.79 10.10 -19.46
C ALA A 40 10.47 9.92 -18.69
N PHE A 41 10.10 8.70 -18.36
CA PHE A 41 8.94 8.42 -17.52
C PHE A 41 9.11 9.01 -16.11
N ALA A 42 10.26 8.79 -15.46
CA ALA A 42 10.54 9.34 -14.14
C ALA A 42 10.44 10.87 -14.10
N ALA A 43 10.94 11.55 -15.12
CA ALA A 43 10.82 13.00 -15.24
C ALA A 43 9.36 13.45 -15.41
N ARG A 44 8.59 12.77 -16.26
CA ARG A 44 7.15 13.06 -16.44
C ARG A 44 6.35 12.83 -15.17
N LEU A 45 6.63 11.79 -14.42
CA LEU A 45 5.95 11.48 -13.17
C LEU A 45 5.94 12.66 -12.19
N LEU A 46 7.10 13.32 -12.05
CA LEU A 46 7.23 14.48 -11.17
C LEU A 46 6.57 15.73 -11.73
N ALA A 47 6.48 15.85 -13.07
CA ALA A 47 5.89 16.99 -13.74
C ALA A 47 4.35 16.88 -13.82
N ASP A 48 3.83 15.69 -14.16
CA ASP A 48 2.42 15.49 -14.51
C ASP A 48 1.55 15.21 -13.27
N ALA A 49 2.15 14.75 -12.16
CA ALA A 49 1.46 14.47 -10.92
C ALA A 49 2.03 15.26 -9.72
N PRO A 50 2.02 16.60 -9.74
CA PRO A 50 2.61 17.41 -8.66
C PRO A 50 1.93 17.18 -7.29
N GLY A 51 0.67 16.74 -7.28
CA GLY A 51 -0.05 16.40 -6.06
C GLY A 51 0.27 15.03 -5.49
N LEU A 52 0.98 14.16 -6.21
CA LEU A 52 1.37 12.83 -5.76
C LEU A 52 2.52 12.88 -4.75
N ILE A 53 3.35 13.93 -4.80
CA ILE A 53 4.58 14.06 -4.04
C ILE A 53 4.49 15.22 -3.06
N SER A 54 4.47 14.92 -1.75
CA SER A 54 4.65 15.95 -0.72
C SER A 54 6.12 16.35 -0.65
N ARG A 55 6.39 17.65 -0.70
CA ARG A 55 7.74 18.20 -0.56
C ARG A 55 8.15 18.45 0.89
N GLN A 56 7.19 18.47 1.80
CA GLN A 56 7.44 18.73 3.21
C GLN A 56 7.15 17.49 4.04
N PRO A 57 8.10 17.06 4.88
CA PRO A 57 7.87 16.00 5.84
C PRO A 57 7.01 16.50 7.01
N VAL A 58 6.27 15.59 7.61
CA VAL A 58 5.60 15.81 8.90
C VAL A 58 6.41 15.15 10.00
N PHE A 59 6.80 15.92 11.00
CA PHE A 59 7.51 15.42 12.17
C PHE A 59 6.53 14.92 13.22
N LEU A 60 6.80 13.74 13.76
CA LEU A 60 6.02 13.13 14.83
C LEU A 60 6.90 12.89 16.06
N SER A 61 6.37 13.19 17.26
CA SER A 61 7.02 12.74 18.49
C SER A 61 6.88 11.22 18.64
N ALA A 62 7.83 10.58 19.31
CA ALA A 62 7.71 9.17 19.66
C ALA A 62 6.43 8.86 20.47
N GLY A 63 6.01 9.82 21.34
CA GLY A 63 4.77 9.72 22.10
C GLY A 63 3.53 9.72 21.20
N HIS A 64 3.47 10.59 20.17
CA HIS A 64 2.37 10.58 19.21
C HIS A 64 2.34 9.29 18.40
N ALA A 65 3.48 8.83 17.89
CA ALA A 65 3.56 7.56 17.16
C ALA A 65 3.11 6.37 18.02
N ALA A 66 3.50 6.32 19.29
CA ALA A 66 3.05 5.28 20.22
C ALA A 66 1.53 5.31 20.47
N ARG A 67 0.94 6.51 20.60
CA ARG A 67 -0.51 6.69 20.76
C ARG A 67 -1.27 6.26 19.50
N MET A 68 -0.79 6.65 18.30
CA MET A 68 -1.36 6.19 17.02
C MET A 68 -1.34 4.66 16.94
N ALA A 69 -0.18 4.06 17.22
CA ALA A 69 -0.05 2.61 17.22
C ALA A 69 -0.97 1.91 18.24
N ALA A 70 -1.23 2.53 19.39
CA ALA A 70 -2.16 2.00 20.38
C ALA A 70 -3.61 2.04 19.88
N VAL A 71 -4.03 3.13 19.22
CA VAL A 71 -5.35 3.25 18.59
C VAL A 71 -5.51 2.20 17.49
N ILE A 72 -4.52 2.05 16.60
CA ILE A 72 -4.54 1.04 15.53
C ILE A 72 -4.73 -0.37 16.12
N ARG A 73 -3.90 -0.75 17.11
CA ARG A 73 -4.05 -2.07 17.76
C ARG A 73 -5.43 -2.28 18.37
N ALA A 74 -5.98 -1.28 19.05
CA ALA A 74 -7.31 -1.38 19.65
C ALA A 74 -8.41 -1.63 18.59
N ILE A 75 -8.31 -0.97 17.44
CA ILE A 75 -9.25 -1.16 16.31
C ILE A 75 -9.09 -2.58 15.72
N GLU A 76 -7.86 -2.99 15.47
CA GLU A 76 -7.57 -4.34 14.95
C GLU A 76 -8.05 -5.44 15.91
N ASP A 77 -7.92 -5.22 17.22
CA ASP A 77 -8.40 -6.18 18.20
C ASP A 77 -9.93 -6.25 18.24
N VAL A 78 -10.63 -5.12 18.11
CA VAL A 78 -12.09 -5.12 17.95
C VAL A 78 -12.51 -5.83 16.67
N ALA A 79 -11.82 -5.60 15.55
CA ALA A 79 -12.12 -6.24 14.26
C ALA A 79 -11.97 -7.78 14.31
N LYS A 80 -11.14 -8.31 15.23
CA LYS A 80 -10.98 -9.76 15.45
C LYS A 80 -12.06 -10.38 16.33
N LEU A 81 -12.85 -9.58 17.07
CA LEU A 81 -13.89 -10.11 17.97
C LEU A 81 -14.98 -10.86 17.19
N PRO A 82 -15.31 -12.11 17.53
CA PRO A 82 -16.33 -12.88 16.83
C PRO A 82 -17.70 -12.19 16.79
N ALA A 83 -18.10 -11.53 17.87
CA ALA A 83 -19.36 -10.80 17.95
C ALA A 83 -19.40 -9.60 17.01
N TYR A 84 -18.29 -8.84 16.89
CA TYR A 84 -18.16 -7.74 15.95
C TYR A 84 -18.21 -8.24 14.51
N ARG A 85 -17.42 -9.27 14.18
CA ARG A 85 -17.43 -9.90 12.85
C ARG A 85 -18.82 -10.39 12.46
N ALA A 86 -19.51 -11.10 13.34
CA ALA A 86 -20.89 -11.56 13.10
C ALA A 86 -21.84 -10.41 12.82
N HIS A 87 -21.71 -9.30 13.58
CA HIS A 87 -22.55 -8.12 13.41
C HIS A 87 -22.33 -7.46 12.04
N VAL A 88 -21.07 -7.18 11.66
CA VAL A 88 -20.76 -6.49 10.39
C VAL A 88 -21.08 -7.37 9.19
N LEU A 89 -20.80 -8.67 9.25
CA LEU A 89 -21.08 -9.60 8.16
C LEU A 89 -22.57 -9.85 7.92
N ALA A 90 -23.43 -9.59 8.90
CA ALA A 90 -24.86 -9.64 8.71
C ALA A 90 -25.35 -8.61 7.65
N HIS A 91 -24.64 -7.49 7.52
CA HIS A 91 -24.98 -6.38 6.61
C HIS A 91 -24.05 -6.27 5.41
N ALA A 92 -22.96 -7.04 5.38
CA ALA A 92 -21.97 -7.02 4.31
C ALA A 92 -22.45 -7.79 3.06
N PRO A 93 -21.91 -7.49 1.87
CA PRO A 93 -22.14 -8.29 0.67
C PRO A 93 -21.80 -9.76 0.90
N PRO A 94 -22.52 -10.72 0.27
CA PRO A 94 -22.29 -12.16 0.49
C PRO A 94 -20.84 -12.59 0.28
N ILE A 95 -20.12 -11.99 -0.65
CA ILE A 95 -18.71 -12.29 -0.95
C ILE A 95 -17.78 -12.01 0.23
N ALA A 96 -18.10 -11.04 1.07
CA ALA A 96 -17.32 -10.69 2.26
C ALA A 96 -17.37 -11.77 3.36
N ARG A 97 -18.29 -12.74 3.25
CA ARG A 97 -18.39 -13.88 4.18
C ARG A 97 -17.38 -14.98 3.88
N PHE A 98 -16.77 -14.94 2.70
CA PHE A 98 -15.72 -15.87 2.34
C PHE A 98 -14.40 -15.40 2.96
N ASP A 99 -13.78 -16.24 3.80
CA ASP A 99 -12.49 -15.98 4.44
C ASP A 99 -11.42 -16.87 3.81
N PRO A 100 -10.64 -16.35 2.85
CA PRO A 100 -9.58 -17.12 2.20
C PRO A 100 -8.28 -17.18 3.00
N GLY A 101 -8.17 -16.45 4.13
CA GLY A 101 -6.98 -16.34 4.96
C GLY A 101 -6.13 -15.09 4.79
N PRO A 102 -5.87 -14.56 3.59
CA PRO A 102 -5.22 -13.25 3.40
C PRO A 102 -5.96 -12.14 4.13
N ILE A 103 -5.20 -11.12 4.58
CA ILE A 103 -5.77 -9.98 5.32
C ILE A 103 -5.69 -8.72 4.46
N GLY A 104 -4.49 -8.41 3.99
CA GLY A 104 -4.13 -7.22 3.25
C GLY A 104 -2.71 -6.80 3.57
N VAL A 105 -1.99 -6.30 2.57
CA VAL A 105 -0.60 -5.87 2.74
C VAL A 105 -0.54 -4.44 3.29
N PHE A 106 -1.40 -3.56 2.77
CA PHE A 106 -1.40 -2.15 3.14
C PHE A 106 -2.75 -1.72 3.70
N MET A 107 -2.70 -1.15 4.91
CA MET A 107 -3.82 -0.51 5.56
C MET A 107 -3.39 0.88 6.00
N GLY A 108 -4.08 1.91 5.56
CA GLY A 108 -3.83 3.30 5.91
C GLY A 108 -4.67 3.71 7.12
N TYR A 109 -4.08 4.46 8.02
CA TYR A 109 -4.76 5.08 9.16
C TYR A 109 -4.43 6.56 9.18
N ASP A 110 -5.38 7.39 8.86
CA ASP A 110 -5.18 8.83 8.78
C ASP A 110 -5.48 9.49 10.12
N PHE A 111 -4.54 10.29 10.61
CA PHE A 111 -4.66 10.96 11.89
C PHE A 111 -4.54 12.48 11.74
N HIS A 112 -5.41 13.20 12.41
CA HIS A 112 -5.24 14.62 12.68
C HIS A 112 -4.40 14.81 13.94
N LEU A 113 -3.39 15.68 13.86
CA LEU A 113 -2.58 16.09 15.01
C LEU A 113 -3.14 17.40 15.59
N GLY A 114 -3.84 17.28 16.71
CA GLY A 114 -4.34 18.43 17.45
C GLY A 114 -3.56 18.68 18.76
N PRO A 115 -3.93 19.74 19.51
CA PRO A 115 -3.31 20.05 20.80
C PRO A 115 -3.36 18.90 21.81
N ASP A 116 -4.42 18.09 21.77
CA ASP A 116 -4.61 16.93 22.64
C ASP A 116 -3.93 15.66 22.12
N GLY A 117 -3.24 15.76 20.99
CA GLY A 117 -2.53 14.66 20.31
C GLY A 117 -3.28 14.08 19.10
N PRO A 118 -2.88 12.89 18.64
CA PRO A 118 -3.42 12.30 17.42
C PRO A 118 -4.87 11.82 17.62
N ARG A 119 -5.73 12.13 16.65
CA ARG A 119 -7.12 11.65 16.53
C ARG A 119 -7.29 10.98 15.19
N LEU A 120 -7.80 9.75 15.17
CA LEU A 120 -8.08 9.02 13.94
C LEU A 120 -9.19 9.73 13.16
N ILE A 121 -8.97 9.85 11.86
CA ILE A 121 -9.93 10.43 10.91
C ILE A 121 -10.55 9.32 10.06
N GLU A 122 -9.70 8.46 9.48
CA GLU A 122 -10.09 7.52 8.43
C GLU A 122 -9.22 6.27 8.45
N ILE A 123 -9.79 5.16 7.98
CA ILE A 123 -9.09 3.90 7.76
C ILE A 123 -9.27 3.51 6.30
N ASN A 124 -8.15 3.38 5.59
CA ASN A 124 -8.12 2.92 4.20
C ASN A 124 -7.67 1.47 4.16
N THR A 125 -8.60 0.55 3.96
CA THR A 125 -8.33 -0.89 3.96
C THR A 125 -7.59 -1.40 2.72
N ASN A 126 -7.45 -0.55 1.71
CA ASN A 126 -6.67 -0.78 0.49
C ASN A 126 -5.80 0.44 0.17
N ALA A 127 -4.93 0.81 1.12
CA ALA A 127 -4.10 2.00 1.01
C ALA A 127 -3.10 1.91 -0.14
N GLY A 128 -2.91 3.05 -0.82
CA GLY A 128 -1.86 3.24 -1.82
C GLY A 128 -0.81 4.26 -1.38
N GLY A 129 0.22 4.43 -2.19
CA GLY A 129 1.29 5.41 -1.95
C GLY A 129 2.45 4.89 -1.09
N ALA A 130 2.40 3.66 -0.59
CA ALA A 130 3.41 3.12 0.32
C ALA A 130 4.81 3.07 -0.32
N LEU A 131 4.89 2.57 -1.55
CA LEU A 131 6.16 2.43 -2.26
C LEU A 131 6.70 3.79 -2.72
N ILE A 132 5.84 4.68 -3.21
CA ILE A 132 6.20 6.06 -3.53
C ILE A 132 6.75 6.77 -2.29
N ASN A 133 6.10 6.62 -1.13
CA ASN A 133 6.57 7.22 0.12
C ASN A 133 7.93 6.67 0.57
N ALA A 134 8.23 5.40 0.32
CA ALA A 134 9.54 4.83 0.61
C ALA A 134 10.64 5.50 -0.23
N TYR A 135 10.42 5.66 -1.53
CA TYR A 135 11.34 6.40 -2.41
C TYR A 135 11.45 7.88 -2.03
N LEU A 136 10.32 8.52 -1.71
CA LEU A 136 10.29 9.89 -1.25
C LEU A 136 11.13 10.10 0.01
N ALA A 137 11.01 9.19 0.98
CA ALA A 137 11.81 9.24 2.20
C ALA A 137 13.31 9.08 1.92
N SER A 138 13.69 8.24 0.96
CA SER A 138 15.08 8.02 0.58
C SER A 138 15.73 9.20 -0.17
N ALA A 139 14.92 10.04 -0.82
CA ALA A 139 15.34 11.21 -1.58
C ALA A 139 15.34 12.51 -0.75
N GLN A 140 15.01 12.44 0.53
CA GLN A 140 15.10 13.60 1.42
C GLN A 140 16.53 13.90 1.79
N THR A 141 16.86 15.19 1.89
CA THR A 141 18.16 15.71 2.30
C THR A 141 18.01 16.56 3.56
N ALA A 142 19.03 16.53 4.42
CA ALA A 142 19.10 17.33 5.63
C ALA A 142 20.05 18.51 5.46
N CYS A 143 19.64 19.71 5.89
CA CYS A 143 20.48 20.89 5.88
C CYS A 143 21.52 20.87 7.02
N CYS A 144 21.31 20.08 8.07
CA CYS A 144 22.19 20.01 9.22
C CYS A 144 22.33 18.58 9.78
N ARG A 145 23.39 18.36 10.57
CA ARG A 145 23.68 17.04 11.16
C ARG A 145 22.63 16.58 12.17
N ASP A 146 21.97 17.52 12.84
CA ASP A 146 21.00 17.23 13.90
C ASP A 146 19.75 16.51 13.39
N VAL A 147 19.42 16.63 12.12
CA VAL A 147 18.29 15.93 11.49
C VAL A 147 18.74 14.88 10.47
N ALA A 148 20.03 14.86 10.08
CA ALA A 148 20.52 13.90 9.08
C ALA A 148 20.38 12.44 9.53
N HIS A 149 20.46 12.17 10.83
CA HIS A 149 20.28 10.82 11.38
C HIS A 149 18.85 10.29 11.29
N LEU A 150 17.88 11.15 10.96
CA LEU A 150 16.48 10.77 10.78
C LEU A 150 16.19 10.22 9.36
N LEU A 151 17.13 10.44 8.43
CA LEU A 151 16.95 10.01 7.05
C LEU A 151 17.26 8.52 6.91
N PRO A 152 16.36 7.74 6.26
CA PRO A 152 16.70 6.39 5.86
C PRO A 152 17.78 6.46 4.77
N GLY A 153 18.92 5.86 5.01
CA GLY A 153 19.92 5.70 3.95
C GLY A 153 19.43 4.70 2.87
N PRO A 154 20.24 4.46 1.82
CA PRO A 154 19.89 3.50 0.75
C PRO A 154 19.58 2.09 1.28
N ALA A 155 20.25 1.65 2.35
CA ALA A 155 19.94 0.39 3.02
C ALA A 155 18.53 0.37 3.59
N GLY A 156 18.08 1.47 4.21
CA GLY A 156 16.73 1.57 4.75
C GLY A 156 15.64 1.49 3.68
N LEU A 157 15.86 2.05 2.50
CA LEU A 157 14.94 1.89 1.36
C LEU A 157 14.83 0.42 0.95
N LYS A 158 15.98 -0.26 0.82
CA LYS A 158 15.99 -1.68 0.47
C LYS A 158 15.25 -2.53 1.48
N ASP A 159 15.50 -2.33 2.77
CA ASP A 159 14.85 -3.08 3.85
C ASP A 159 13.32 -2.89 3.84
N VAL A 160 12.85 -1.66 3.60
CA VAL A 160 11.41 -1.36 3.49
C VAL A 160 10.80 -2.03 2.27
N THR A 161 11.43 -1.94 1.09
CA THR A 161 10.91 -2.52 -0.14
C THR A 161 10.92 -4.06 -0.11
N ASP A 162 11.97 -4.67 0.43
CA ASP A 162 12.03 -6.12 0.66
C ASP A 162 10.93 -6.56 1.66
N GLY A 163 10.69 -5.73 2.69
CA GLY A 163 9.59 -5.94 3.65
C GLY A 163 8.22 -5.94 2.97
N PHE A 164 8.00 -5.05 2.00
CA PHE A 164 6.76 -5.04 1.21
C PHE A 164 6.61 -6.33 0.39
N ALA A 165 7.63 -6.73 -0.35
CA ALA A 165 7.58 -7.98 -1.12
C ALA A 165 7.33 -9.20 -0.22
N ALA A 166 7.99 -9.25 0.94
CA ALA A 166 7.79 -10.31 1.94
C ALA A 166 6.35 -10.32 2.50
N ALA A 167 5.68 -9.15 2.61
CA ALA A 167 4.30 -9.08 3.07
C ALA A 167 3.34 -9.75 2.08
N PHE A 168 3.55 -9.61 0.76
CA PHE A 168 2.79 -10.36 -0.25
C PHE A 168 3.04 -11.87 -0.16
N GLY A 169 4.27 -12.29 0.12
CA GLY A 169 4.59 -13.70 0.40
C GLY A 169 3.86 -14.25 1.64
N LYS A 170 3.63 -13.41 2.66
CA LYS A 170 2.82 -13.80 3.82
C LYS A 170 1.34 -13.99 3.46
N GLU A 171 0.77 -13.17 2.58
CA GLU A 171 -0.60 -13.34 2.08
C GLU A 171 -0.76 -14.71 1.36
N TRP A 172 0.23 -15.09 0.55
CA TRP A 172 0.31 -16.40 -0.08
C TRP A 172 0.27 -17.55 0.95
N SER A 173 1.12 -17.44 1.97
CA SER A 173 1.20 -18.44 3.03
C SER A 173 -0.07 -18.51 3.89
N ARG A 174 -0.76 -17.37 4.10
CA ARG A 174 -2.02 -17.30 4.85
C ARG A 174 -3.17 -18.06 4.17
N GLN A 175 -3.18 -18.14 2.84
CA GLN A 175 -4.14 -18.99 2.13
C GLN A 175 -3.75 -20.49 2.15
N GLY A 176 -2.72 -20.88 2.92
CA GLY A 176 -2.27 -22.27 3.04
C GLY A 176 -1.44 -22.76 1.84
N ARG A 177 -0.95 -21.85 1.00
CA ARG A 177 -0.12 -22.19 -0.16
C ARG A 177 1.31 -22.45 0.26
N ALA A 178 1.92 -23.50 -0.32
CA ALA A 178 3.32 -23.84 -0.11
C ALA A 178 4.24 -23.01 -1.02
N GLY A 179 5.49 -22.83 -0.61
CA GLY A 179 6.50 -22.10 -1.38
C GLY A 179 6.20 -20.60 -1.51
N SER A 180 6.53 -20.05 -2.66
CA SER A 180 6.32 -18.63 -2.99
C SER A 180 5.50 -18.49 -4.27
N PRO A 181 4.72 -17.41 -4.45
CA PRO A 181 4.03 -17.15 -5.70
C PRO A 181 5.04 -16.94 -6.82
N SER A 182 4.77 -17.48 -8.00
CA SER A 182 5.60 -17.29 -9.20
C SER A 182 5.13 -16.15 -10.07
N SER A 183 3.88 -15.72 -9.89
CA SER A 183 3.25 -14.64 -10.67
C SER A 183 2.30 -13.80 -9.85
N ILE A 184 2.23 -12.52 -10.20
CA ILE A 184 1.34 -11.54 -9.55
C ILE A 184 0.73 -10.60 -10.59
N ALA A 185 -0.56 -10.32 -10.46
CA ALA A 185 -1.23 -9.26 -11.20
C ALA A 185 -1.59 -8.10 -10.27
N ILE A 186 -1.24 -6.88 -10.65
CA ILE A 186 -1.73 -5.64 -10.04
C ILE A 186 -2.97 -5.26 -10.84
N VAL A 187 -4.15 -5.29 -10.20
CA VAL A 187 -5.43 -5.19 -10.91
C VAL A 187 -6.18 -3.94 -10.49
N ASP A 188 -6.51 -3.09 -11.47
CA ASP A 188 -7.35 -1.91 -11.30
C ASP A 188 -8.14 -1.63 -12.59
N ASP A 189 -9.20 -0.84 -12.51
CA ASP A 189 -9.94 -0.37 -13.68
C ASP A 189 -9.08 0.59 -14.48
N GLU A 190 -8.93 0.34 -15.79
CA GLU A 190 -8.13 1.17 -16.68
C GLU A 190 -6.80 1.60 -16.03
N PRO A 191 -5.95 0.67 -15.60
CA PRO A 191 -4.83 0.94 -14.68
C PRO A 191 -3.87 2.03 -15.18
N ALA A 192 -3.73 2.20 -16.50
CA ALA A 192 -2.91 3.25 -17.08
C ALA A 192 -3.46 4.67 -16.87
N LYS A 193 -4.74 4.81 -16.51
CA LYS A 193 -5.39 6.10 -16.23
C LYS A 193 -5.46 6.40 -14.73
N GLN A 194 -5.08 5.45 -13.88
CA GLN A 194 -5.15 5.63 -12.43
C GLN A 194 -4.10 6.62 -11.94
N PHE A 195 -4.49 7.45 -10.97
CA PHE A 195 -3.57 8.40 -10.32
C PHE A 195 -2.33 7.72 -9.73
N LEU A 196 -2.50 6.49 -9.20
CA LEU A 196 -1.43 5.68 -8.64
C LEU A 196 -0.76 4.73 -9.66
N HIS A 197 -1.04 4.86 -10.97
CA HIS A 197 -0.37 4.04 -11.98
C HIS A 197 1.16 3.98 -11.86
N PRO A 198 1.85 5.10 -11.53
CA PRO A 198 3.28 5.05 -11.27
C PRO A 198 3.70 4.10 -10.15
N GLU A 199 2.91 4.02 -9.09
CA GLU A 199 3.16 3.05 -8.02
C GLU A 199 2.98 1.61 -8.48
N PHE A 200 2.01 1.36 -9.36
CA PHE A 200 1.82 0.02 -9.94
C PHE A 200 3.06 -0.43 -10.71
N GLN A 201 3.69 0.46 -11.47
CA GLN A 201 4.93 0.17 -12.21
C GLN A 201 6.10 -0.08 -11.26
N LEU A 202 6.22 0.70 -10.17
CA LEU A 202 7.24 0.47 -9.14
C LEU A 202 7.03 -0.90 -8.46
N PHE A 203 5.80 -1.27 -8.13
CA PHE A 203 5.49 -2.59 -7.58
C PHE A 203 5.77 -3.71 -8.58
N GLN A 204 5.44 -3.52 -9.85
CA GLN A 204 5.78 -4.49 -10.89
C GLN A 204 7.29 -4.78 -10.89
N LYS A 205 8.13 -3.73 -10.88
CA LYS A 205 9.59 -3.88 -10.82
C LYS A 205 10.06 -4.53 -9.51
N LEU A 206 9.46 -4.16 -8.39
CA LEU A 206 9.75 -4.78 -7.10
C LEU A 206 9.49 -6.29 -7.14
N PHE A 207 8.34 -6.72 -7.65
CA PHE A 207 8.00 -8.14 -7.75
C PHE A 207 8.91 -8.90 -8.72
N GLU A 208 9.25 -8.29 -9.87
CA GLU A 208 10.21 -8.86 -10.84
C GLU A 208 11.59 -9.09 -10.19
N ARG A 209 12.09 -8.13 -9.39
CA ARG A 209 13.35 -8.32 -8.65
C ARG A 209 13.30 -9.46 -7.62
N HIS A 210 12.12 -9.74 -7.09
CA HIS A 210 11.90 -10.85 -6.16
C HIS A 210 11.54 -12.17 -6.87
N GLY A 211 11.74 -12.25 -8.19
CA GLY A 211 11.62 -13.48 -8.99
C GLY A 211 10.19 -13.84 -9.40
N MET A 212 9.23 -12.92 -9.26
CA MET A 212 7.87 -13.12 -9.73
C MET A 212 7.69 -12.54 -11.14
N THR A 213 6.90 -13.21 -11.97
CA THR A 213 6.37 -12.57 -13.18
C THR A 213 5.25 -11.61 -12.76
N ALA A 214 5.40 -10.31 -13.04
CA ALA A 214 4.44 -9.30 -12.62
C ALA A 214 3.77 -8.62 -13.80
N VAL A 215 2.45 -8.45 -13.73
CA VAL A 215 1.65 -7.75 -14.75
C VAL A 215 0.76 -6.69 -14.09
N ILE A 216 0.47 -5.61 -14.84
CA ILE A 216 -0.55 -4.63 -14.51
C ILE A 216 -1.70 -4.90 -15.47
N ALA A 217 -2.90 -5.14 -14.95
CA ALA A 217 -4.03 -5.61 -15.76
C ALA A 217 -5.34 -4.93 -15.38
N ASP A 218 -6.19 -4.71 -16.37
CA ASP A 218 -7.60 -4.43 -16.16
C ASP A 218 -8.32 -5.75 -15.80
N PRO A 219 -9.32 -5.77 -14.91
CA PRO A 219 -10.04 -6.98 -14.56
C PRO A 219 -10.69 -7.67 -15.77
N ARG A 220 -11.03 -6.93 -16.83
CA ARG A 220 -11.57 -7.45 -18.10
C ARG A 220 -10.58 -8.26 -18.92
N GLU A 221 -9.28 -8.15 -18.63
CA GLU A 221 -8.20 -8.92 -19.27
C GLU A 221 -7.94 -10.25 -18.57
N LEU A 222 -8.61 -10.49 -17.44
CA LEU A 222 -8.47 -11.71 -16.66
C LEU A 222 -9.48 -12.78 -17.14
N ALA A 223 -9.06 -14.04 -17.07
CA ALA A 223 -9.93 -15.20 -17.29
C ALA A 223 -9.79 -16.17 -16.11
N HIS A 224 -10.87 -16.89 -15.80
CA HIS A 224 -10.84 -18.00 -14.83
C HIS A 224 -11.24 -19.28 -15.56
N GLN A 225 -10.30 -20.20 -15.71
CA GLN A 225 -10.48 -21.44 -16.46
C GLN A 225 -9.70 -22.57 -15.78
N ASP A 226 -10.26 -23.77 -15.77
CA ASP A 226 -9.62 -25.00 -15.28
C ASP A 226 -9.00 -24.86 -13.87
N GLY A 227 -9.66 -24.12 -12.96
CA GLY A 227 -9.19 -23.90 -11.60
C GLY A 227 -7.98 -22.96 -11.50
N ALA A 228 -7.79 -22.08 -12.49
CA ALA A 228 -6.72 -21.11 -12.49
C ALA A 228 -7.18 -19.72 -12.94
N MET A 229 -6.66 -18.68 -12.31
CA MET A 229 -6.72 -17.32 -12.80
C MET A 229 -5.66 -17.14 -13.91
N LEU A 230 -6.06 -16.55 -15.02
CA LEU A 230 -5.20 -16.35 -16.19
C LEU A 230 -5.19 -14.88 -16.62
N HIS A 231 -4.03 -14.42 -17.10
CA HIS A 231 -3.87 -13.19 -17.87
C HIS A 231 -3.09 -13.52 -19.15
N ALA A 232 -3.65 -13.21 -20.32
CA ALA A 232 -3.06 -13.56 -21.62
C ALA A 232 -2.63 -15.04 -21.72
N GLY A 233 -3.44 -15.96 -21.17
CA GLY A 233 -3.18 -17.40 -21.16
C GLY A 233 -2.12 -17.87 -20.15
N ARG A 234 -1.54 -16.97 -19.35
CA ARG A 234 -0.57 -17.32 -18.30
C ARG A 234 -1.23 -17.30 -16.92
N LYS A 235 -0.88 -18.29 -16.11
CA LYS A 235 -1.40 -18.39 -14.74
C LYS A 235 -0.96 -17.22 -13.88
N ILE A 236 -1.90 -16.70 -13.09
CA ILE A 236 -1.67 -15.71 -12.02
C ILE A 236 -1.90 -16.40 -10.68
N ASP A 237 -0.86 -16.42 -9.86
CA ASP A 237 -0.91 -17.01 -8.52
C ASP A 237 -1.49 -16.04 -7.47
N LEU A 238 -1.10 -14.75 -7.55
CA LEU A 238 -1.50 -13.73 -6.62
C LEU A 238 -2.04 -12.50 -7.34
N VAL A 239 -3.09 -11.90 -6.80
CA VAL A 239 -3.67 -10.65 -7.27
C VAL A 239 -3.51 -9.58 -6.18
N TYR A 240 -2.80 -8.51 -6.51
CA TYR A 240 -2.84 -7.26 -5.76
C TYR A 240 -4.02 -6.45 -6.27
N ASN A 241 -5.14 -6.55 -5.56
CA ASN A 241 -6.40 -5.92 -5.94
C ASN A 241 -6.38 -4.44 -5.53
N ARG A 242 -6.53 -3.56 -6.52
CA ARG A 242 -6.59 -2.11 -6.32
C ARG A 242 -7.99 -1.53 -6.60
N LEU A 243 -8.93 -2.39 -7.00
CA LEU A 243 -10.32 -1.99 -7.27
C LEU A 243 -10.98 -1.43 -6.01
N THR A 244 -11.82 -0.43 -6.19
CA THR A 244 -12.72 0.12 -5.16
C THR A 244 -14.06 -0.63 -5.08
N ASP A 245 -14.38 -1.48 -6.07
CA ASP A 245 -15.53 -2.40 -6.02
C ASP A 245 -15.22 -3.61 -5.12
N PHE A 246 -15.42 -3.45 -3.83
CA PHE A 246 -15.16 -4.49 -2.83
C PHE A 246 -16.16 -5.67 -2.87
N ALA A 247 -17.19 -5.60 -3.67
CA ALA A 247 -18.11 -6.70 -3.92
C ALA A 247 -17.72 -7.52 -5.16
N LEU A 248 -16.81 -7.03 -5.98
CA LEU A 248 -16.50 -7.56 -7.32
C LEU A 248 -17.77 -7.81 -8.14
N GLY A 249 -18.73 -6.88 -8.03
CA GLY A 249 -20.06 -7.01 -8.64
C GLY A 249 -20.18 -6.30 -9.98
N GLY A 250 -19.25 -5.43 -10.32
CA GLY A 250 -19.23 -4.70 -11.58
C GLY A 250 -18.96 -5.59 -12.79
N ALA A 251 -19.34 -5.11 -13.96
CA ALA A 251 -19.09 -5.81 -15.21
C ALA A 251 -17.58 -6.01 -15.48
N GLY A 252 -17.21 -7.17 -15.98
CA GLY A 252 -15.83 -7.54 -16.29
C GLY A 252 -15.01 -8.02 -15.08
N ARG A 253 -15.65 -8.22 -13.91
CA ARG A 253 -14.99 -8.74 -12.71
C ARG A 253 -15.33 -10.20 -12.41
N GLU A 254 -16.10 -10.85 -13.30
CA GLU A 254 -16.63 -12.19 -13.11
C GLU A 254 -15.51 -13.22 -12.91
N ALA A 255 -14.42 -13.11 -13.72
CA ALA A 255 -13.28 -14.01 -13.62
C ALA A 255 -12.54 -13.86 -12.29
N LEU A 256 -12.26 -12.62 -11.85
CA LEU A 256 -11.63 -12.34 -10.58
C LEU A 256 -12.48 -12.81 -9.40
N ARG A 257 -13.79 -12.53 -9.45
CA ARG A 257 -14.75 -12.97 -8.44
C ARG A 257 -14.81 -14.51 -8.35
N ALA A 258 -14.87 -15.20 -9.48
CA ALA A 258 -14.92 -16.65 -9.52
C ALA A 258 -13.65 -17.28 -8.94
N ALA A 259 -12.47 -16.81 -9.36
CA ALA A 259 -11.21 -17.29 -8.85
C ALA A 259 -11.02 -17.00 -7.35
N TYR A 260 -11.47 -15.83 -6.86
CA TYR A 260 -11.46 -15.51 -5.44
C TYR A 260 -12.29 -16.50 -4.62
N LEU A 261 -13.55 -16.73 -5.02
CA LEU A 261 -14.47 -17.62 -4.31
C LEU A 261 -14.07 -19.10 -4.40
N ALA A 262 -13.43 -19.51 -5.48
CA ALA A 262 -12.87 -20.85 -5.64
C ALA A 262 -11.54 -21.04 -4.87
N GLY A 263 -10.90 -19.95 -4.46
CA GLY A 263 -9.58 -19.99 -3.85
C GLY A 263 -8.46 -20.32 -4.86
N ASP A 264 -8.69 -20.13 -6.17
CA ASP A 264 -7.73 -20.50 -7.22
C ASP A 264 -6.60 -19.49 -7.41
N ALA A 265 -6.81 -18.25 -6.95
CA ALA A 265 -5.78 -17.23 -6.81
C ALA A 265 -5.80 -16.63 -5.40
N VAL A 266 -4.64 -16.21 -4.90
CA VAL A 266 -4.56 -15.40 -3.68
C VAL A 266 -4.93 -13.97 -4.05
N VAL A 267 -5.95 -13.40 -3.42
CA VAL A 267 -6.35 -12.00 -3.64
C VAL A 267 -6.10 -11.19 -2.38
N THR A 268 -5.33 -10.11 -2.49
CA THR A 268 -5.01 -9.23 -1.37
C THR A 268 -5.24 -7.76 -1.74
N PRO A 269 -5.88 -6.95 -0.87
CA PRO A 269 -6.57 -7.35 0.34
C PRO A 269 -7.75 -8.27 0.05
N CYS A 270 -8.11 -9.13 1.01
CA CYS A 270 -9.31 -9.95 0.90
C CYS A 270 -10.56 -9.11 1.20
N LEU A 271 -11.68 -9.51 0.62
CA LEU A 271 -12.92 -8.74 0.68
C LEU A 271 -13.61 -8.78 2.05
N LEU A 272 -13.18 -9.67 2.93
CA LEU A 272 -13.65 -9.73 4.32
C LEU A 272 -13.22 -8.49 5.13
N TYR A 273 -12.02 -7.96 4.85
CA TYR A 273 -11.43 -6.83 5.58
C TYR A 273 -11.50 -5.52 4.81
N THR A 274 -12.09 -5.50 3.62
CA THR A 274 -12.29 -4.29 2.85
C THR A 274 -13.70 -3.75 3.08
N SER A 275 -13.83 -2.43 3.11
CA SER A 275 -15.12 -1.77 3.10
C SER A 275 -15.04 -0.51 2.24
N PRO A 276 -16.14 -0.10 1.61
CA PRO A 276 -16.17 1.18 0.90
C PRO A 276 -15.91 2.32 1.89
N SER A 277 -15.15 3.31 1.45
CA SER A 277 -15.02 4.58 2.16
C SER A 277 -16.37 5.32 2.10
N PRO A 278 -16.73 6.10 3.13
CA PRO A 278 -17.90 6.99 3.05
C PRO A 278 -17.82 8.02 1.90
N ARG A 279 -16.68 8.11 1.23
CA ARG A 279 -16.45 9.00 0.08
C ARG A 279 -16.57 8.30 -1.27
N ASP A 280 -16.64 6.99 -1.30
CA ASP A 280 -16.87 6.17 -2.48
C ASP A 280 -18.37 5.93 -2.66
#